data_199a0a1eb2d357df3b871ee3ccc1be22
#
_entry.id   199a0a1eb2d357df3b871ee3ccc1be22
#
_cell.length_a   1.000
_cell.length_b   1.000
_cell.length_c   1.000
_cell.angle_alpha   90.00
_cell.angle_beta   90.00
_cell.angle_gamma   90.00
#
_symmetry.space_group_name_H-M   'P 1'
#
loop_
_entity.id
_entity.type
_entity.pdbx_description
1 polymer ?
#
loop_
_entity_poly.entity_id
_entity_poly.type
_entity_poly.pdbx_seq_one_letter_code
_entity_poly.pdbx_strand_id
1 'polypeptide(L)'
;MKLKCDIQLPASKSESNRALMIAAYGGFAPDFQNLSDSNDTKVLRKALDSLPFVSFQRGIAHRRESIKGLPQIIDIADCGTAARFMTTYLACHEGYWLLTGTERMKQRPIKPLVDALLTLGADIQYVEEYGFLPLQINGKVLQGGKVVIDMSQSSQFVSSLLLAAPMFPQGLELELLGNANSLPYLDMTLNMMRHFSARAEKQGRRVVVKPQPYKKQPFTVEPDWTAASYWYEMAAFSEECEIKLRGLSTGSRTANLQGDSIIAEWMQSFGVCTTATDDGVVLTKMPFEKKILSFDFTNCPDLYPTMVATCAGLHVEAEFTGIANLHLKESDRVEAMRMELAKLGNVPLQFCAHNDHRVVMALTPLAMLYGSASFDCPEVVVKSYPGFWKDVSFLPIMW
;
A
#
# COMPACT_ATOMS: atom_id res chain seq x y z
N MET A 1 -26.89 16.89 1.00
CA MET A 1 -26.10 17.56 -0.08
C MET A 1 -26.19 16.72 -1.34
N LYS A 2 -26.38 17.37 -2.52
CA LYS A 2 -26.29 16.69 -3.83
C LYS A 2 -24.86 16.80 -4.35
N LEU A 3 -24.32 15.68 -4.83
CA LEU A 3 -22.92 15.61 -5.27
C LEU A 3 -22.80 15.09 -6.70
N LYS A 4 -22.26 15.92 -7.60
CA LYS A 4 -21.95 15.52 -8.97
C LYS A 4 -20.51 15.90 -9.31
N CYS A 5 -19.68 14.91 -9.60
CA CYS A 5 -18.27 15.13 -9.94
C CYS A 5 -17.72 14.02 -10.84
N ASP A 6 -16.59 14.33 -11.49
CA ASP A 6 -15.86 13.46 -12.39
C ASP A 6 -14.40 13.48 -11.94
N ILE A 7 -13.90 12.35 -11.43
CA ILE A 7 -12.64 12.24 -10.70
C ILE A 7 -11.69 11.31 -11.41
N GLN A 8 -10.48 11.82 -11.66
CA GLN A 8 -9.34 11.01 -12.05
C GLN A 8 -8.61 10.57 -10.78
N LEU A 9 -8.84 9.33 -10.35
CA LEU A 9 -8.17 8.79 -9.17
C LEU A 9 -6.65 8.71 -9.34
N PRO A 10 -5.88 8.79 -8.25
CA PRO A 10 -4.45 8.47 -8.30
C PRO A 10 -4.24 7.00 -8.69
N ALA A 11 -3.11 6.71 -9.29
CA ALA A 11 -2.71 5.35 -9.59
C ALA A 11 -2.36 4.56 -8.32
N SER A 12 -2.56 3.24 -8.35
CA SER A 12 -2.27 2.35 -7.24
C SER A 12 -0.79 2.40 -6.83
N LYS A 13 -0.55 2.87 -5.61
CA LYS A 13 0.77 2.87 -4.98
C LYS A 13 1.33 1.44 -4.87
N SER A 14 0.49 0.49 -4.50
CA SER A 14 0.88 -0.91 -4.28
C SER A 14 1.34 -1.61 -5.56
N GLU A 15 0.67 -1.37 -6.68
CA GLU A 15 1.08 -1.87 -7.98
C GLU A 15 2.33 -1.15 -8.49
N SER A 16 2.35 0.18 -8.40
CA SER A 16 3.49 1.00 -8.83
C SER A 16 4.80 0.56 -8.19
N ASN A 17 4.79 0.35 -6.87
CA ASN A 17 5.98 -0.06 -6.14
C ASN A 17 6.45 -1.47 -6.54
N ARG A 18 5.52 -2.40 -6.79
CA ARG A 18 5.87 -3.74 -7.30
C ARG A 18 6.41 -3.70 -8.72
N ALA A 19 5.81 -2.93 -9.60
CA ALA A 19 6.28 -2.75 -10.96
C ALA A 19 7.72 -2.20 -11.01
N LEU A 20 8.02 -1.18 -10.19
CA LEU A 20 9.38 -0.63 -10.06
C LEU A 20 10.39 -1.68 -9.58
N MET A 21 10.03 -2.50 -8.59
CA MET A 21 10.90 -3.57 -8.11
C MET A 21 11.13 -4.64 -9.18
N ILE A 22 10.08 -5.04 -9.91
CA ILE A 22 10.21 -6.01 -11.00
C ILE A 22 11.16 -5.47 -12.10
N ALA A 23 11.02 -4.18 -12.45
CA ALA A 23 11.92 -3.55 -13.42
C ALA A 23 13.37 -3.53 -12.89
N ALA A 24 13.57 -3.23 -11.61
CA ALA A 24 14.88 -3.21 -10.97
C ALA A 24 15.53 -4.61 -10.95
N TYR A 25 14.80 -5.65 -10.55
CA TYR A 25 15.29 -7.04 -10.60
C TYR A 25 15.50 -7.53 -12.02
N GLY A 26 14.66 -7.11 -12.97
CA GLY A 26 14.78 -7.47 -14.38
C GLY A 26 15.86 -6.71 -15.15
N GLY A 27 16.46 -5.68 -14.54
CA GLY A 27 17.51 -4.87 -15.17
C GLY A 27 17.02 -4.07 -16.39
N PHE A 28 15.75 -3.69 -16.47
CA PHE A 28 15.19 -2.94 -17.59
C PHE A 28 14.59 -1.61 -17.16
N ALA A 29 14.66 -0.61 -18.04
CA ALA A 29 14.00 0.67 -17.82
C ALA A 29 12.47 0.47 -17.80
N PRO A 30 11.77 1.02 -16.79
CA PRO A 30 10.30 0.94 -16.72
C PRO A 30 9.66 1.61 -17.96
N ASP A 31 8.68 0.92 -18.51
CA ASP A 31 7.81 1.42 -19.58
C ASP A 31 6.36 1.31 -19.06
N PHE A 32 6.10 2.03 -17.98
CA PHE A 32 4.86 1.93 -17.25
C PHE A 32 4.01 3.17 -17.48
N GLN A 33 2.76 2.94 -17.82
CA GLN A 33 1.76 4.00 -17.89
C GLN A 33 1.08 4.16 -16.53
N ASN A 34 0.65 5.36 -16.23
CA ASN A 34 -0.08 5.69 -15.00
C ASN A 34 0.67 5.29 -13.72
N LEU A 35 2.01 5.51 -13.66
CA LEU A 35 2.76 5.25 -12.44
C LEU A 35 2.34 6.25 -11.35
N SER A 36 2.16 5.76 -10.12
CA SER A 36 1.74 6.58 -8.99
C SER A 36 2.74 7.72 -8.71
N ASP A 37 2.22 8.92 -8.52
CA ASP A 37 2.95 10.12 -8.10
C ASP A 37 2.97 10.29 -6.56
N SER A 38 2.49 9.31 -5.82
CA SER A 38 2.49 9.27 -4.37
C SER A 38 3.91 9.42 -3.79
N ASN A 39 4.01 9.98 -2.60
CA ASN A 39 5.31 10.14 -1.94
C ASN A 39 6.03 8.80 -1.72
N ASP A 40 5.30 7.75 -1.35
CA ASP A 40 5.86 6.41 -1.16
C ASP A 40 6.51 5.87 -2.44
N THR A 41 5.90 6.08 -3.61
CA THR A 41 6.46 5.65 -4.91
C THR A 41 7.68 6.49 -5.29
N LYS A 42 7.64 7.80 -5.03
CA LYS A 42 8.80 8.70 -5.25
C LYS A 42 10.00 8.31 -4.38
N VAL A 43 9.75 7.99 -3.11
CA VAL A 43 10.80 7.53 -2.17
C VAL A 43 11.44 6.23 -2.66
N LEU A 44 10.64 5.22 -3.03
CA LEU A 44 11.18 3.97 -3.56
C LEU A 44 11.98 4.19 -4.84
N ARG A 45 11.44 4.97 -5.78
CA ARG A 45 12.14 5.30 -7.03
C ARG A 45 13.47 6.00 -6.77
N LYS A 46 13.49 7.01 -5.89
CA LYS A 46 14.71 7.72 -5.50
C LYS A 46 15.75 6.76 -4.88
N ALA A 47 15.30 5.84 -4.01
CA ALA A 47 16.17 4.83 -3.42
C ALA A 47 16.79 3.93 -4.51
N LEU A 48 16.00 3.43 -5.46
CA LEU A 48 16.48 2.63 -6.58
C LEU A 48 17.43 3.42 -7.49
N ASP A 49 17.08 4.66 -7.87
CA ASP A 49 17.89 5.54 -8.73
C ASP A 49 19.24 5.91 -8.07
N SER A 50 19.34 5.82 -6.75
CA SER A 50 20.61 6.07 -6.03
C SER A 50 21.62 4.93 -6.12
N LEU A 51 21.18 3.74 -6.56
CA LEU A 51 22.04 2.56 -6.62
C LEU A 51 22.87 2.53 -7.92
N PRO A 52 24.16 2.15 -7.85
CA PRO A 52 25.08 2.25 -8.99
C PRO A 52 24.76 1.28 -10.14
N PHE A 53 23.94 0.28 -9.90
CA PHE A 53 23.58 -0.78 -10.86
C PHE A 53 22.12 -0.70 -11.35
N VAL A 54 21.33 0.27 -10.85
CA VAL A 54 19.97 0.54 -11.34
C VAL A 54 20.01 1.80 -12.19
N SER A 55 19.59 1.72 -13.44
CA SER A 55 19.45 2.90 -14.31
C SER A 55 18.06 2.90 -14.93
N PHE A 56 17.16 3.68 -14.36
CA PHE A 56 15.87 3.99 -15.00
C PHE A 56 15.98 5.18 -15.96
N GLN A 57 17.09 5.91 -15.96
CA GLN A 57 17.37 6.99 -16.91
C GLN A 57 18.29 6.48 -18.01
N ARG A 58 17.92 6.70 -19.26
CA ARG A 58 18.77 6.38 -20.40
C ARG A 58 20.07 7.20 -20.33
N GLY A 59 21.19 6.55 -20.15
CA GLY A 59 22.47 7.02 -20.65
C GLY A 59 23.52 7.49 -19.66
N ILE A 60 23.31 7.57 -18.34
CA ILE A 60 24.38 7.93 -17.42
C ILE A 60 24.29 7.06 -16.16
N ALA A 61 25.09 6.00 -16.13
CA ALA A 61 25.45 5.34 -14.90
C ALA A 61 26.37 6.29 -14.12
N HIS A 62 25.85 7.13 -13.26
CA HIS A 62 26.66 7.81 -12.27
C HIS A 62 27.11 6.74 -11.26
N ARG A 63 28.26 6.13 -11.52
CA ARG A 63 29.00 5.38 -10.52
C ARG A 63 29.36 6.36 -9.41
N ARG A 64 28.54 6.45 -8.37
CA ARG A 64 29.00 7.04 -7.11
C ARG A 64 30.04 6.05 -6.57
N GLU A 65 31.28 6.46 -6.57
CA GLU A 65 32.35 5.69 -5.92
C GLU A 65 31.97 5.55 -4.45
N SER A 66 31.76 4.33 -3.99
CA SER A 66 31.58 4.05 -2.58
C SER A 66 32.91 4.43 -1.89
N ILE A 67 32.85 5.28 -0.89
CA ILE A 67 34.01 5.55 -0.03
C ILE A 67 34.36 4.22 0.62
N LYS A 68 35.54 3.67 0.32
CA LYS A 68 35.98 2.38 0.86
C LYS A 68 35.82 2.37 2.38
N GLY A 69 35.02 1.42 2.89
CA GLY A 69 34.84 1.18 4.32
C GLY A 69 33.64 1.89 4.98
N LEU A 70 32.88 2.73 4.26
CA LEU A 70 31.66 3.34 4.80
C LEU A 70 30.41 2.85 4.03
N PRO A 71 29.28 2.58 4.73
CA PRO A 71 28.06 2.18 4.07
C PRO A 71 27.45 3.33 3.27
N GLN A 72 26.89 3.02 2.11
CA GLN A 72 26.01 3.97 1.41
C GLN A 72 24.68 4.03 2.14
N ILE A 73 24.26 5.23 2.52
CA ILE A 73 23.01 5.46 3.24
C ILE A 73 21.84 5.46 2.24
N ILE A 74 20.86 4.61 2.52
CA ILE A 74 19.59 4.53 1.80
C ILE A 74 18.49 4.92 2.78
N ASP A 75 18.02 6.16 2.67
CA ASP A 75 16.92 6.67 3.49
C ASP A 75 15.58 6.50 2.75
N ILE A 76 14.69 5.72 3.35
CA ILE A 76 13.36 5.44 2.82
C ILE A 76 12.25 6.23 3.51
N ALA A 77 12.61 7.26 4.27
CA ALA A 77 11.70 8.10 5.03
C ALA A 77 10.71 7.25 5.86
N ASP A 78 9.40 7.46 5.67
CA ASP A 78 8.34 6.71 6.34
C ASP A 78 7.67 5.64 5.45
N CYS A 79 8.28 5.31 4.30
CA CYS A 79 7.73 4.39 3.32
C CYS A 79 7.92 2.92 3.73
N GLY A 80 6.88 2.32 4.32
CA GLY A 80 6.91 0.92 4.76
C GLY A 80 7.17 -0.08 3.64
N THR A 81 6.66 0.17 2.43
CA THR A 81 6.90 -0.70 1.27
C THR A 81 8.35 -0.62 0.83
N ALA A 82 8.92 0.60 0.75
CA ALA A 82 10.33 0.78 0.42
C ALA A 82 11.24 0.10 1.45
N ALA A 83 10.95 0.21 2.76
CA ALA A 83 11.71 -0.48 3.80
C ALA A 83 11.83 -1.98 3.52
N ARG A 84 10.70 -2.65 3.26
CA ARG A 84 10.69 -4.11 3.06
C ARG A 84 11.30 -4.52 1.74
N PHE A 85 10.96 -3.83 0.66
CA PHE A 85 11.45 -4.17 -0.68
C PHE A 85 12.95 -3.89 -0.82
N MET A 86 13.43 -2.75 -0.31
CA MET A 86 14.84 -2.42 -0.34
C MET A 86 15.68 -3.32 0.56
N THR A 87 15.18 -3.79 1.71
CA THR A 87 15.91 -4.76 2.55
C THR A 87 16.31 -5.99 1.75
N THR A 88 15.34 -6.62 1.04
CA THR A 88 15.64 -7.79 0.20
C THR A 88 16.51 -7.41 -1.00
N TYR A 89 16.21 -6.28 -1.65
CA TYR A 89 16.93 -5.85 -2.84
C TYR A 89 18.43 -5.61 -2.54
N LEU A 90 18.72 -4.87 -1.48
CA LEU A 90 20.09 -4.57 -1.06
C LEU A 90 20.83 -5.83 -0.58
N ALA A 91 20.14 -6.75 0.10
CA ALA A 91 20.73 -8.02 0.53
C ALA A 91 21.16 -8.92 -0.64
N CYS A 92 20.49 -8.80 -1.81
CA CYS A 92 20.77 -9.61 -3.01
C CYS A 92 21.81 -9.00 -3.96
N HIS A 93 22.26 -7.76 -3.74
CA HIS A 93 23.17 -7.06 -4.64
C HIS A 93 24.43 -6.61 -3.92
N GLU A 94 25.57 -6.84 -4.55
CA GLU A 94 26.89 -6.47 -3.97
C GLU A 94 26.92 -4.99 -3.58
N GLY A 95 27.38 -4.74 -2.36
CA GLY A 95 27.53 -3.41 -1.80
C GLY A 95 27.46 -3.40 -0.28
N TYR A 96 27.78 -2.25 0.30
CA TYR A 96 27.72 -2.03 1.74
C TYR A 96 26.73 -0.88 2.03
N TRP A 97 25.64 -1.21 2.67
CA TRP A 97 24.48 -0.34 2.79
C TRP A 97 24.08 -0.08 4.24
N LEU A 98 23.60 1.14 4.53
CA LEU A 98 22.85 1.46 5.74
C LEU A 98 21.44 1.86 5.32
N LEU A 99 20.48 0.96 5.54
CA LEU A 99 19.06 1.22 5.29
C LEU A 99 18.42 1.84 6.53
N THR A 100 17.87 3.05 6.40
CA THR A 100 17.27 3.81 7.50
C THR A 100 15.98 4.51 7.07
N GLY A 101 15.29 5.17 8.01
CA GLY A 101 14.09 5.96 7.78
C GLY A 101 13.79 6.85 8.98
N THR A 102 12.58 7.42 9.00
CA THR A 102 12.09 8.25 10.10
C THR A 102 11.99 7.48 11.42
N GLU A 103 11.91 8.20 12.55
CA GLU A 103 11.76 7.58 13.87
C GLU A 103 10.53 6.66 13.94
N ARG A 104 9.42 7.05 13.34
CA ARG A 104 8.24 6.16 13.25
C ARG A 104 8.53 4.91 12.42
N MET A 105 9.29 5.01 11.33
CA MET A 105 9.65 3.85 10.52
C MET A 105 10.57 2.88 11.29
N LYS A 106 11.46 3.39 12.13
CA LYS A 106 12.31 2.60 13.02
C LYS A 106 11.54 1.82 14.09
N GLN A 107 10.30 2.22 14.41
CA GLN A 107 9.39 1.51 15.32
C GLN A 107 8.54 0.44 14.64
N ARG A 108 8.60 0.32 13.32
CA ARG A 108 7.84 -0.67 12.56
C ARG A 108 8.65 -1.95 12.37
N PRO A 109 8.10 -3.13 12.73
CA PRO A 109 8.85 -4.37 12.73
C PRO A 109 9.31 -4.78 11.33
N ILE A 110 10.52 -5.37 11.27
CA ILE A 110 11.12 -5.93 10.05
C ILE A 110 11.74 -7.31 10.29
N LYS A 111 11.76 -7.75 11.54
CA LYS A 111 12.42 -8.99 11.97
C LYS A 111 12.04 -10.22 11.14
N PRO A 112 10.75 -10.53 10.86
CA PRO A 112 10.42 -11.74 10.10
C PRO A 112 11.06 -11.77 8.72
N LEU A 113 11.20 -10.63 8.05
CA LEU A 113 11.87 -10.53 6.76
C LEU A 113 13.39 -10.73 6.89
N VAL A 114 14.00 -10.11 7.89
CA VAL A 114 15.46 -10.24 8.14
C VAL A 114 15.81 -11.69 8.49
N ASP A 115 15.04 -12.35 9.37
CA ASP A 115 15.25 -13.75 9.73
C ASP A 115 15.18 -14.68 8.50
N ALA A 116 14.19 -14.44 7.63
CA ALA A 116 14.07 -15.18 6.37
C ALA A 116 15.30 -14.98 5.46
N LEU A 117 15.77 -13.74 5.33
CA LEU A 117 16.95 -13.41 4.53
C LEU A 117 18.24 -13.99 5.14
N LEU A 118 18.40 -13.97 6.47
CA LEU A 118 19.52 -14.61 7.15
C LEU A 118 19.53 -16.13 6.91
N THR A 119 18.36 -16.78 6.91
CA THR A 119 18.24 -18.21 6.55
C THR A 119 18.68 -18.47 5.11
N LEU A 120 18.47 -17.53 4.18
CA LEU A 120 18.96 -17.61 2.80
C LEU A 120 20.44 -17.22 2.67
N GLY A 121 21.12 -16.92 3.78
CA GLY A 121 22.54 -16.60 3.83
C GLY A 121 22.86 -15.12 3.64
N ALA A 122 21.92 -14.20 3.78
CA ALA A 122 22.19 -12.77 3.79
C ALA A 122 23.11 -12.37 4.95
N ASP A 123 23.79 -11.24 4.80
CA ASP A 123 24.61 -10.63 5.86
C ASP A 123 23.98 -9.29 6.25
N ILE A 124 23.16 -9.32 7.30
CA ILE A 124 22.37 -8.18 7.79
C ILE A 124 22.55 -8.06 9.30
N GLN A 125 22.80 -6.84 9.78
CA GLN A 125 22.93 -6.52 11.19
C GLN A 125 21.97 -5.38 11.56
N TYR A 126 21.37 -5.47 12.76
CA TYR A 126 20.62 -4.37 13.35
C TYR A 126 21.59 -3.37 13.97
N VAL A 127 21.43 -2.08 13.69
CA VAL A 127 22.35 -1.03 14.15
C VAL A 127 21.91 -0.47 15.52
N GLU A 128 20.61 -0.32 15.73
CA GLU A 128 20.02 0.22 16.95
C GLU A 128 19.23 -0.89 17.67
N GLU A 129 17.93 -0.96 17.47
CA GLU A 129 17.06 -1.90 18.16
C GLU A 129 16.89 -3.20 17.36
N TYR A 130 16.96 -4.35 18.04
CA TYR A 130 16.78 -5.67 17.43
C TYR A 130 15.37 -5.86 16.87
N GLY A 131 15.27 -6.18 15.62
CA GLY A 131 14.00 -6.38 14.92
C GLY A 131 13.50 -5.16 14.14
N PHE A 132 14.22 -4.04 14.20
CA PHE A 132 13.85 -2.76 13.64
C PHE A 132 14.96 -2.13 12.77
N LEU A 133 14.63 -1.09 12.03
CA LEU A 133 15.63 -0.24 11.35
C LEU A 133 16.41 0.60 12.38
N PRO A 134 17.65 1.04 12.07
CA PRO A 134 18.38 0.89 10.82
C PRO A 134 19.02 -0.50 10.67
N LEU A 135 19.22 -0.92 9.40
CA LEU A 135 19.91 -2.15 9.05
C LEU A 135 21.22 -1.85 8.32
N GLN A 136 22.31 -2.46 8.79
CA GLN A 136 23.56 -2.55 8.05
C GLN A 136 23.53 -3.82 7.22
N ILE A 137 23.74 -3.72 5.91
CA ILE A 137 23.58 -4.81 4.95
C ILE A 137 24.87 -4.93 4.12
N ASN A 138 25.52 -6.08 4.18
CA ASN A 138 26.56 -6.49 3.25
C ASN A 138 25.91 -7.33 2.14
N GLY A 139 25.55 -6.67 1.04
CA GLY A 139 24.83 -7.28 -0.06
C GLY A 139 25.71 -8.25 -0.84
N LYS A 140 25.14 -9.39 -1.23
CA LYS A 140 25.79 -10.43 -2.02
C LYS A 140 24.78 -11.28 -2.77
N VAL A 141 25.23 -12.04 -3.76
CA VAL A 141 24.35 -12.97 -4.48
C VAL A 141 23.85 -14.05 -3.52
N LEU A 142 22.53 -14.08 -3.27
CA LEU A 142 21.87 -15.12 -2.49
C LEU A 142 21.50 -16.29 -3.38
N GLN A 143 21.71 -17.52 -2.89
CA GLN A 143 21.43 -18.73 -3.69
C GLN A 143 19.94 -19.07 -3.77
N GLY A 144 19.15 -18.59 -2.82
CA GLY A 144 17.76 -19.01 -2.65
C GLY A 144 17.68 -20.28 -1.80
N GLY A 145 16.57 -21.01 -1.92
CA GLY A 145 16.32 -22.22 -1.17
C GLY A 145 14.96 -22.23 -0.48
N LYS A 146 14.87 -22.94 0.66
CA LYS A 146 13.63 -23.07 1.42
C LYS A 146 13.63 -22.15 2.63
N VAL A 147 12.51 -21.44 2.83
CA VAL A 147 12.33 -20.51 3.95
C VAL A 147 10.90 -20.59 4.48
N VAL A 148 10.77 -20.46 5.79
CA VAL A 148 9.50 -20.33 6.50
C VAL A 148 9.34 -18.87 6.92
N ILE A 149 8.19 -18.26 6.70
CA ILE A 149 7.95 -16.86 7.06
C ILE A 149 6.57 -16.66 7.66
N ASP A 150 6.52 -15.91 8.77
CA ASP A 150 5.26 -15.48 9.38
C ASP A 150 4.74 -14.21 8.69
N MET A 151 3.55 -14.30 8.10
CA MET A 151 2.88 -13.19 7.41
C MET A 151 1.87 -12.42 8.26
N SER A 152 1.70 -12.80 9.53
CA SER A 152 0.67 -12.22 10.41
C SER A 152 0.83 -10.69 10.59
N GLN A 153 2.07 -10.19 10.60
CA GLN A 153 2.36 -8.77 10.79
C GLN A 153 2.29 -7.96 9.50
N SER A 154 2.72 -8.54 8.37
CA SER A 154 2.75 -7.83 7.10
C SER A 154 2.93 -8.77 5.90
N SER A 155 2.01 -8.69 4.93
CA SER A 155 2.15 -9.34 3.62
C SER A 155 3.32 -8.78 2.78
N GLN A 156 3.84 -7.59 3.13
CA GLN A 156 4.99 -6.98 2.44
C GLN A 156 6.26 -7.80 2.59
N PHE A 157 6.43 -8.54 3.70
CA PHE A 157 7.57 -9.44 3.88
C PHE A 157 7.60 -10.55 2.83
N VAL A 158 6.46 -11.20 2.64
CA VAL A 158 6.28 -12.25 1.63
C VAL A 158 6.44 -11.67 0.22
N SER A 159 5.78 -10.54 -0.08
CA SER A 159 5.91 -9.86 -1.37
C SER A 159 7.36 -9.51 -1.71
N SER A 160 8.13 -9.05 -0.72
CA SER A 160 9.54 -8.69 -0.91
C SER A 160 10.40 -9.88 -1.35
N LEU A 161 10.24 -11.02 -0.68
CA LEU A 161 10.96 -12.26 -1.03
C LEU A 161 10.52 -12.82 -2.39
N LEU A 162 9.21 -12.80 -2.67
CA LEU A 162 8.69 -13.29 -3.96
C LEU A 162 9.19 -12.50 -5.15
N LEU A 163 9.24 -11.16 -5.03
CA LEU A 163 9.78 -10.30 -6.09
C LEU A 163 11.25 -10.59 -6.41
N ALA A 164 12.05 -10.97 -5.42
CA ALA A 164 13.45 -11.36 -5.59
C ALA A 164 13.63 -12.79 -6.08
N ALA A 165 12.70 -13.68 -5.73
CA ALA A 165 12.81 -15.13 -5.90
C ALA A 165 13.21 -15.60 -7.31
N PRO A 166 12.72 -15.02 -8.42
CA PRO A 166 13.13 -15.41 -9.77
C PRO A 166 14.63 -15.22 -10.05
N MET A 167 15.29 -14.33 -9.29
CA MET A 167 16.71 -14.00 -9.46
C MET A 167 17.62 -14.96 -8.68
N PHE A 168 17.10 -15.75 -7.77
CA PHE A 168 17.88 -16.71 -7.01
C PHE A 168 18.27 -17.93 -7.85
N PRO A 169 19.55 -18.33 -7.90
CA PRO A 169 20.02 -19.48 -8.70
C PRO A 169 19.29 -20.79 -8.41
N GLN A 170 18.85 -21.02 -7.17
CA GLN A 170 18.08 -22.20 -6.76
C GLN A 170 16.58 -21.93 -6.66
N GLY A 171 16.14 -20.70 -6.99
CA GLY A 171 14.76 -20.27 -6.78
C GLY A 171 14.41 -20.13 -5.31
N LEU A 172 13.13 -20.14 -4.98
CA LEU A 172 12.64 -20.00 -3.62
C LEU A 172 11.44 -20.90 -3.36
N GLU A 173 11.45 -21.59 -2.23
CA GLU A 173 10.31 -22.27 -1.65
C GLU A 173 9.92 -21.58 -0.35
N LEU A 174 8.75 -20.94 -0.34
CA LEU A 174 8.20 -20.28 0.84
C LEU A 174 7.12 -21.15 1.48
N GLU A 175 7.24 -21.36 2.79
CA GLU A 175 6.17 -21.87 3.63
C GLU A 175 5.62 -20.71 4.49
N LEU A 176 4.32 -20.42 4.32
CA LEU A 176 3.67 -19.27 4.95
C LEU A 176 3.05 -19.70 6.28
N LEU A 177 3.50 -19.08 7.38
CA LEU A 177 2.94 -19.27 8.72
C LEU A 177 2.03 -18.11 9.13
N GLY A 178 1.33 -18.31 10.25
CA GLY A 178 0.46 -17.31 10.84
C GLY A 178 -0.90 -17.19 10.15
N ASN A 179 -1.66 -16.18 10.56
CA ASN A 179 -2.93 -15.85 9.91
C ASN A 179 -2.67 -15.27 8.52
N ALA A 180 -3.43 -15.76 7.56
CA ALA A 180 -3.31 -15.35 6.16
C ALA A 180 -3.93 -13.95 5.95
N ASN A 181 -3.32 -12.93 6.56
CA ASN A 181 -3.76 -11.55 6.44
C ASN A 181 -3.29 -10.95 5.12
N SER A 182 -4.16 -10.15 4.49
CA SER A 182 -3.82 -9.41 3.27
C SER A 182 -3.42 -10.31 2.08
N LEU A 183 -4.07 -11.46 1.91
CA LEU A 183 -3.88 -12.36 0.77
C LEU A 183 -3.99 -11.67 -0.60
N PRO A 184 -4.89 -10.70 -0.83
CA PRO A 184 -4.94 -9.99 -2.10
C PRO A 184 -3.63 -9.32 -2.50
N TYR A 185 -2.81 -8.85 -1.54
CA TYR A 185 -1.49 -8.29 -1.85
C TYR A 185 -0.47 -9.35 -2.25
N LEU A 186 -0.60 -10.57 -1.74
CA LEU A 186 0.17 -11.71 -2.21
C LEU A 186 -0.24 -12.06 -3.65
N ASP A 187 -1.53 -12.19 -3.91
CA ASP A 187 -2.06 -12.53 -5.23
C ASP A 187 -1.75 -11.42 -6.25
N MET A 188 -1.81 -10.13 -5.86
CA MET A 188 -1.31 -9.00 -6.65
C MET A 188 0.15 -9.22 -7.06
N THR A 189 1.01 -9.57 -6.10
CA THR A 189 2.44 -9.80 -6.38
C THR A 189 2.62 -10.94 -7.39
N LEU A 190 1.95 -12.08 -7.17
CA LEU A 190 2.04 -13.25 -8.06
C LEU A 190 1.51 -12.97 -9.47
N ASN A 191 0.42 -12.22 -9.58
CA ASN A 191 -0.17 -11.84 -10.86
C ASN A 191 0.75 -10.88 -11.64
N MET A 192 1.32 -9.88 -10.96
CA MET A 192 2.29 -8.98 -11.56
C MET A 192 3.56 -9.73 -12.00
N MET A 193 4.12 -10.61 -11.16
CA MET A 193 5.23 -11.46 -11.55
C MET A 193 4.93 -12.26 -12.81
N ARG A 194 3.72 -12.87 -12.89
CA ARG A 194 3.27 -13.62 -14.07
C ARG A 194 3.17 -12.74 -15.31
N HIS A 195 2.67 -11.51 -15.18
CA HIS A 195 2.61 -10.54 -16.30
C HIS A 195 4.01 -10.29 -16.86
N PHE A 196 5.03 -10.14 -16.01
CA PHE A 196 6.43 -9.98 -16.40
C PHE A 196 7.18 -11.31 -16.62
N SER A 197 6.45 -12.38 -16.92
CA SER A 197 6.95 -13.71 -17.29
C SER A 197 7.59 -14.53 -16.16
N ALA A 198 7.51 -14.09 -14.91
CA ALA A 198 7.96 -14.87 -13.77
C ALA A 198 6.78 -15.58 -13.11
N ARG A 199 6.79 -16.93 -13.15
CA ARG A 199 5.68 -17.75 -12.64
C ARG A 199 6.04 -18.34 -11.27
N ALA A 200 5.03 -18.41 -10.41
CA ALA A 200 5.07 -19.09 -9.13
C ALA A 200 3.96 -20.16 -9.07
N GLU A 201 4.24 -21.26 -8.38
CA GLU A 201 3.29 -22.30 -8.07
C GLU A 201 2.84 -22.12 -6.61
N LYS A 202 1.56 -21.80 -6.38
CA LYS A 202 0.96 -21.64 -5.04
C LYS A 202 0.05 -22.82 -4.74
N GLN A 203 0.33 -23.55 -3.67
CA GLN A 203 -0.47 -24.67 -3.18
C GLN A 203 -0.72 -24.48 -1.68
N GLY A 204 -1.90 -24.03 -1.34
CA GLY A 204 -2.24 -23.67 0.04
C GLY A 204 -1.29 -22.62 0.61
N ARG A 205 -0.53 -23.01 1.63
CA ARG A 205 0.47 -22.14 2.31
C ARG A 205 1.88 -22.23 1.72
N ARG A 206 2.09 -23.04 0.69
CA ARG A 206 3.38 -23.20 0.04
C ARG A 206 3.40 -22.45 -1.29
N VAL A 207 4.45 -21.66 -1.50
CA VAL A 207 4.70 -20.95 -2.77
C VAL A 207 6.09 -21.31 -3.27
N VAL A 208 6.18 -21.77 -4.52
CA VAL A 208 7.44 -22.16 -5.16
C VAL A 208 7.68 -21.28 -6.37
N VAL A 209 8.86 -20.67 -6.43
CA VAL A 209 9.32 -19.85 -7.56
C VAL A 209 10.63 -20.46 -8.08
N LYS A 210 10.62 -20.89 -9.35
CA LYS A 210 11.84 -21.37 -10.03
C LYS A 210 12.67 -20.21 -10.57
N PRO A 211 14.00 -20.37 -10.74
CA PRO A 211 14.85 -19.37 -11.39
C PRO A 211 14.32 -19.06 -12.79
N GLN A 212 14.12 -17.80 -13.08
CA GLN A 212 13.64 -17.33 -14.38
C GLN A 212 13.79 -15.79 -14.48
N PRO A 213 14.23 -15.24 -15.62
CA PRO A 213 14.37 -13.79 -15.73
C PRO A 213 13.02 -13.11 -15.89
N TYR A 214 12.87 -11.94 -15.29
CA TYR A 214 11.79 -11.02 -15.65
C TYR A 214 11.99 -10.54 -17.08
N LYS A 215 10.89 -10.40 -17.82
CA LYS A 215 10.88 -9.85 -19.18
C LYS A 215 10.18 -8.51 -19.20
N LYS A 216 10.79 -7.53 -19.89
CA LYS A 216 10.14 -6.23 -20.11
C LYS A 216 8.81 -6.43 -20.82
N GLN A 217 7.75 -5.89 -20.25
CA GLN A 217 6.41 -5.87 -20.80
C GLN A 217 5.80 -4.48 -20.57
N PRO A 218 4.94 -3.98 -21.47
CA PRO A 218 4.09 -2.83 -21.19
C PRO A 218 3.20 -3.13 -19.99
N PHE A 219 3.06 -2.17 -19.09
CA PHE A 219 2.18 -2.31 -17.94
C PHE A 219 1.53 -0.96 -17.63
N THR A 220 0.21 -0.97 -17.47
CA THR A 220 -0.55 0.18 -17.03
C THR A 220 -1.01 -0.06 -15.61
N VAL A 221 -0.61 0.82 -14.69
CA VAL A 221 -1.03 0.77 -13.28
C VAL A 221 -2.49 1.16 -13.18
N GLU A 222 -3.28 0.38 -12.47
CA GLU A 222 -4.69 0.68 -12.23
C GLU A 222 -4.87 1.86 -11.27
N PRO A 223 -6.01 2.59 -11.31
CA PRO A 223 -6.38 3.53 -10.27
C PRO A 223 -6.48 2.84 -8.90
N ASP A 224 -6.23 3.60 -7.84
CA ASP A 224 -6.17 3.09 -6.47
C ASP A 224 -7.56 2.90 -5.87
N TRP A 225 -7.94 1.66 -5.57
CA TRP A 225 -9.23 1.34 -4.97
C TRP A 225 -9.36 1.82 -3.53
N THR A 226 -8.26 1.95 -2.79
CA THR A 226 -8.32 2.59 -1.48
C THR A 226 -8.63 4.08 -1.61
N ALA A 227 -8.06 4.77 -2.62
CA ALA A 227 -8.41 6.16 -2.90
C ALA A 227 -9.87 6.30 -3.33
N ALA A 228 -10.41 5.33 -4.08
CA ALA A 228 -11.82 5.30 -4.42
C ALA A 228 -12.73 5.22 -3.17
N SER A 229 -12.30 4.54 -2.11
CA SER A 229 -13.11 4.32 -0.92
C SER A 229 -13.62 5.62 -0.28
N TYR A 230 -12.85 6.69 -0.33
CA TYR A 230 -13.25 8.01 0.19
C TYR A 230 -14.38 8.63 -0.64
N TRP A 231 -14.44 8.35 -1.93
CA TRP A 231 -15.53 8.77 -2.81
C TRP A 231 -16.79 7.94 -2.58
N TYR A 232 -16.63 6.65 -2.28
CA TYR A 232 -17.74 5.81 -1.84
C TYR A 232 -18.34 6.30 -0.52
N GLU A 233 -17.50 6.74 0.42
CA GLU A 233 -17.95 7.34 1.68
C GLU A 233 -18.73 8.65 1.43
N MET A 234 -18.20 9.54 0.58
CA MET A 234 -18.90 10.77 0.20
C MET A 234 -20.23 10.48 -0.50
N ALA A 235 -20.29 9.44 -1.34
CA ALA A 235 -21.54 8.99 -1.93
C ALA A 235 -22.52 8.50 -0.86
N ALA A 236 -22.06 7.77 0.15
CA ALA A 236 -22.88 7.30 1.25
C ALA A 236 -23.48 8.46 2.07
N PHE A 237 -22.73 9.55 2.27
CA PHE A 237 -23.16 10.75 3.00
C PHE A 237 -24.02 11.70 2.19
N SER A 238 -24.09 11.56 0.88
CA SER A 238 -24.92 12.41 0.02
C SER A 238 -26.39 11.99 0.05
N GLU A 239 -27.28 12.94 -0.19
CA GLU A 239 -28.71 12.68 -0.42
C GLU A 239 -28.93 12.08 -1.83
N GLU A 240 -28.18 12.59 -2.79
CA GLU A 240 -28.18 12.19 -4.19
C GLU A 240 -26.78 12.38 -4.75
N CYS A 241 -26.27 11.43 -5.52
CA CYS A 241 -24.97 11.60 -6.17
C CYS A 241 -24.90 10.98 -7.57
N GLU A 242 -24.02 11.55 -8.37
CA GLU A 242 -23.49 11.02 -9.63
C GLU A 242 -21.97 11.27 -9.61
N ILE A 243 -21.21 10.32 -9.06
CA ILE A 243 -19.75 10.43 -8.95
C ILE A 243 -19.15 9.48 -9.96
N LYS A 244 -18.46 10.04 -10.96
CA LYS A 244 -17.70 9.27 -11.94
C LYS A 244 -16.27 9.10 -11.46
N LEU A 245 -15.80 7.86 -11.34
CA LEU A 245 -14.42 7.50 -11.00
C LEU A 245 -13.77 6.86 -12.20
N ARG A 246 -12.87 7.61 -12.86
CA ARG A 246 -12.26 7.21 -14.13
C ARG A 246 -11.24 6.09 -13.95
N GLY A 247 -11.24 5.18 -14.93
CA GLY A 247 -10.26 4.11 -15.06
C GLY A 247 -10.45 2.93 -14.12
N LEU A 248 -11.37 3.01 -13.13
CA LEU A 248 -11.71 1.84 -12.30
C LEU A 248 -12.45 0.78 -13.10
N SER A 249 -12.08 -0.48 -12.87
CA SER A 249 -12.78 -1.63 -13.46
C SER A 249 -13.44 -2.47 -12.39
N THR A 250 -14.74 -2.74 -12.55
CA THR A 250 -15.51 -3.67 -11.73
C THR A 250 -15.48 -5.10 -12.28
N GLY A 251 -14.55 -5.42 -13.17
CA GLY A 251 -14.38 -6.77 -13.72
C GLY A 251 -14.29 -7.83 -12.63
N SER A 252 -14.38 -9.10 -13.02
CA SER A 252 -14.29 -10.25 -12.11
C SER A 252 -13.20 -10.02 -11.06
N ARG A 253 -13.46 -10.37 -9.79
CA ARG A 253 -12.46 -10.36 -8.69
C ARG A 253 -11.12 -11.03 -9.08
N THR A 254 -11.15 -11.93 -10.06
CA THR A 254 -9.96 -12.58 -10.61
C THR A 254 -9.16 -11.69 -11.57
N ALA A 255 -9.76 -10.64 -12.11
CA ALA A 255 -9.11 -9.66 -12.98
C ALA A 255 -8.64 -8.42 -12.22
N ASN A 256 -9.26 -8.08 -11.06
CA ASN A 256 -8.86 -6.94 -10.24
C ASN A 256 -7.70 -7.34 -9.32
N LEU A 257 -6.58 -6.63 -9.44
CA LEU A 257 -5.40 -6.89 -8.62
C LEU A 257 -5.55 -6.41 -7.18
N GLN A 258 -6.46 -5.46 -6.90
CA GLN A 258 -6.58 -4.77 -5.61
C GLN A 258 -7.72 -5.34 -4.76
N GLY A 259 -7.39 -5.87 -3.58
CA GLY A 259 -8.37 -6.41 -2.63
C GLY A 259 -9.38 -5.38 -2.12
N ASP A 260 -9.00 -4.11 -2.10
CA ASP A 260 -9.82 -3.00 -1.63
C ASP A 260 -11.01 -2.71 -2.57
N SER A 261 -11.08 -3.35 -3.75
CA SER A 261 -12.27 -3.31 -4.63
C SER A 261 -13.54 -3.84 -3.98
N ILE A 262 -13.43 -4.60 -2.88
CA ILE A 262 -14.56 -5.07 -2.05
C ILE A 262 -15.43 -3.90 -1.53
N ILE A 263 -14.88 -2.68 -1.48
CA ILE A 263 -15.62 -1.48 -1.06
C ILE A 263 -16.89 -1.28 -1.89
N ALA A 264 -16.87 -1.62 -3.17
CA ALA A 264 -18.03 -1.50 -4.05
C ALA A 264 -19.18 -2.42 -3.62
N GLU A 265 -18.88 -3.57 -3.03
CA GLU A 265 -19.87 -4.50 -2.48
C GLU A 265 -20.35 -4.01 -1.11
N TRP A 266 -19.44 -3.65 -0.22
CA TRP A 266 -19.79 -3.22 1.14
C TRP A 266 -20.64 -1.97 1.17
N MET A 267 -20.37 -1.01 0.30
CA MET A 267 -21.08 0.27 0.24
C MET A 267 -22.52 0.15 -0.31
N GLN A 268 -22.89 -0.98 -0.90
CA GLN A 268 -24.29 -1.26 -1.24
C GLN A 268 -25.18 -1.26 0.01
N SER A 269 -24.64 -1.70 1.16
CA SER A 269 -25.36 -1.67 2.44
C SER A 269 -25.68 -0.25 2.93
N PHE A 270 -25.02 0.76 2.38
CA PHE A 270 -25.27 2.19 2.64
C PHE A 270 -25.98 2.87 1.45
N GLY A 271 -26.54 2.08 0.52
CA GLY A 271 -27.29 2.59 -0.63
C GLY A 271 -26.40 3.15 -1.75
N VAL A 272 -25.12 2.87 -1.77
CA VAL A 272 -24.23 3.28 -2.87
C VAL A 272 -24.22 2.20 -3.95
N CYS A 273 -24.72 2.54 -5.13
CA CYS A 273 -24.72 1.66 -6.30
C CYS A 273 -23.54 2.00 -7.20
N THR A 274 -22.85 0.96 -7.70
CA THR A 274 -21.73 1.08 -8.63
C THR A 274 -22.14 0.56 -9.99
N THR A 275 -22.07 1.41 -11.01
CA THR A 275 -22.36 1.04 -12.40
C THR A 275 -21.12 1.17 -13.23
N ALA A 276 -20.71 0.08 -13.91
CA ALA A 276 -19.60 0.11 -14.84
C ALA A 276 -19.92 0.94 -16.08
N THR A 277 -18.91 1.67 -16.58
CA THR A 277 -18.96 2.44 -17.82
C THR A 277 -17.73 2.12 -18.67
N ASP A 278 -17.67 2.62 -19.92
CA ASP A 278 -16.55 2.36 -20.81
C ASP A 278 -15.21 2.90 -20.31
N ASP A 279 -15.22 3.92 -19.43
CA ASP A 279 -14.03 4.60 -18.94
C ASP A 279 -13.92 4.67 -17.40
N GLY A 280 -14.65 3.79 -16.68
CA GLY A 280 -14.60 3.75 -15.22
C GLY A 280 -15.87 3.21 -14.59
N VAL A 281 -16.24 3.80 -13.46
CA VAL A 281 -17.51 3.51 -12.75
C VAL A 281 -18.23 4.80 -12.40
N VAL A 282 -19.55 4.70 -12.28
CA VAL A 282 -20.41 5.77 -11.76
C VAL A 282 -21.05 5.29 -10.46
N LEU A 283 -20.90 6.10 -9.41
CA LEU A 283 -21.55 5.90 -8.13
C LEU A 283 -22.86 6.69 -8.09
N THR A 284 -23.92 6.04 -7.66
CA THR A 284 -25.22 6.68 -7.43
C THR A 284 -25.75 6.33 -6.04
N LYS A 285 -26.61 7.17 -5.48
CA LYS A 285 -27.18 6.98 -4.15
C LYS A 285 -28.63 6.52 -4.23
N MET A 286 -28.94 5.48 -3.49
CA MET A 286 -30.27 4.96 -3.26
C MET A 286 -30.58 4.99 -1.75
N PRO A 287 -31.86 5.02 -1.36
CA PRO A 287 -32.24 4.82 0.03
C PRO A 287 -31.72 3.49 0.56
N PHE A 288 -31.37 3.44 1.83
CA PHE A 288 -30.94 2.22 2.50
C PHE A 288 -31.61 2.09 3.88
N GLU A 289 -31.73 0.85 4.35
CA GLU A 289 -32.23 0.55 5.68
C GLU A 289 -31.07 0.35 6.65
N LYS A 290 -31.13 0.97 7.83
CA LYS A 290 -30.15 0.77 8.88
C LYS A 290 -30.32 -0.62 9.48
N LYS A 291 -29.29 -1.41 9.47
CA LYS A 291 -29.20 -2.72 10.10
C LYS A 291 -27.81 -2.90 10.69
N ILE A 292 -27.65 -3.84 11.61
CA ILE A 292 -26.32 -4.19 12.11
C ILE A 292 -25.53 -4.85 10.97
N LEU A 293 -24.33 -4.34 10.72
CA LEU A 293 -23.43 -4.81 9.67
C LEU A 293 -22.22 -5.51 10.28
N SER A 294 -21.50 -6.28 9.47
CA SER A 294 -20.24 -6.88 9.87
C SER A 294 -19.22 -6.77 8.72
N PHE A 295 -17.99 -6.35 9.04
CA PHE A 295 -16.92 -6.16 8.07
C PHE A 295 -15.64 -6.82 8.56
N ASP A 296 -15.04 -7.66 7.73
CA ASP A 296 -13.77 -8.35 8.00
C ASP A 296 -12.64 -7.71 7.20
N PHE A 297 -11.72 -7.02 7.89
CA PHE A 297 -10.58 -6.33 7.30
C PHE A 297 -9.33 -7.20 7.13
N THR A 298 -9.42 -8.50 7.38
CA THR A 298 -8.30 -9.43 7.21
C THR A 298 -7.61 -9.26 5.85
N ASN A 299 -8.39 -9.06 4.77
CA ASN A 299 -7.88 -8.96 3.40
C ASN A 299 -7.82 -7.53 2.83
N CYS A 300 -8.39 -6.55 3.52
CA CYS A 300 -8.48 -5.14 3.09
C CYS A 300 -8.29 -4.17 4.26
N PRO A 301 -7.18 -4.29 5.02
CA PRO A 301 -6.97 -3.51 6.24
C PRO A 301 -6.94 -2.00 6.02
N ASP A 302 -6.68 -1.57 4.80
CA ASP A 302 -6.59 -0.16 4.45
C ASP A 302 -7.97 0.51 4.31
N LEU A 303 -9.04 -0.28 4.19
CA LEU A 303 -10.44 0.21 4.18
C LEU A 303 -11.01 0.47 5.58
N TYR A 304 -10.35 0.01 6.65
CA TYR A 304 -10.87 0.15 8.02
C TYR A 304 -11.21 1.60 8.38
N PRO A 305 -10.33 2.61 8.18
CA PRO A 305 -10.65 3.99 8.53
C PRO A 305 -11.92 4.50 7.82
N THR A 306 -12.05 4.27 6.51
CA THR A 306 -13.21 4.67 5.72
C THR A 306 -14.50 4.05 6.24
N MET A 307 -14.49 2.74 6.49
CA MET A 307 -15.71 2.03 6.92
C MET A 307 -16.15 2.44 8.31
N VAL A 308 -15.20 2.62 9.24
CA VAL A 308 -15.51 3.07 10.61
C VAL A 308 -16.06 4.49 10.60
N ALA A 309 -15.48 5.40 9.81
CA ALA A 309 -15.97 6.77 9.64
C ALA A 309 -17.36 6.79 8.99
N THR A 310 -17.57 5.96 7.95
CA THR A 310 -18.89 5.82 7.30
C THR A 310 -19.97 5.38 8.30
N CYS A 311 -19.69 4.32 9.06
CA CYS A 311 -20.64 3.81 10.07
C CYS A 311 -20.94 4.86 11.15
N ALA A 312 -19.92 5.54 11.66
CA ALA A 312 -20.07 6.59 12.67
C ALA A 312 -20.90 7.78 12.14
N GLY A 313 -20.56 8.29 10.93
CA GLY A 313 -21.27 9.41 10.32
C GLY A 313 -22.73 9.14 10.01
N LEU A 314 -23.06 7.90 9.64
CA LEU A 314 -24.46 7.50 9.34
C LEU A 314 -25.18 6.91 10.56
N HIS A 315 -24.53 6.81 11.72
CA HIS A 315 -25.06 6.17 12.94
C HIS A 315 -25.57 4.74 12.65
N VAL A 316 -24.72 3.93 12.00
CA VAL A 316 -24.96 2.52 11.71
C VAL A 316 -24.10 1.67 12.62
N GLU A 317 -24.72 0.74 13.34
CA GLU A 317 -23.99 -0.21 14.17
C GLU A 317 -23.30 -1.26 13.32
N ALA A 318 -22.02 -1.54 13.60
CA ALA A 318 -21.27 -2.54 12.87
C ALA A 318 -20.24 -3.25 13.75
N GLU A 319 -20.01 -4.53 13.44
CA GLU A 319 -18.90 -5.32 13.97
C GLU A 319 -17.71 -5.28 13.02
N PHE A 320 -16.52 -5.04 13.57
CA PHE A 320 -15.28 -4.93 12.82
C PHE A 320 -14.30 -6.02 13.27
N THR A 321 -13.96 -6.93 12.36
CA THR A 321 -13.02 -8.02 12.58
C THR A 321 -11.78 -7.89 11.70
N GLY A 322 -10.75 -8.73 11.90
CA GLY A 322 -9.54 -8.68 11.07
C GLY A 322 -8.65 -7.45 11.30
N ILE A 323 -8.76 -6.78 12.45
CA ILE A 323 -8.11 -5.50 12.76
C ILE A 323 -6.79 -5.61 13.53
N ALA A 324 -6.35 -6.82 13.87
CA ALA A 324 -5.22 -7.06 14.78
C ALA A 324 -3.88 -6.47 14.31
N ASN A 325 -3.67 -6.24 13.02
CA ASN A 325 -2.42 -5.68 12.49
C ASN A 325 -2.47 -4.16 12.25
N LEU A 326 -3.59 -3.50 12.55
CA LEU A 326 -3.78 -2.06 12.28
C LEU A 326 -2.98 -1.16 13.20
N HIS A 327 -2.61 -1.63 14.41
CA HIS A 327 -1.74 -0.90 15.35
C HIS A 327 -0.27 -0.83 14.87
N LEU A 328 0.14 -1.68 13.90
CA LEU A 328 1.49 -1.71 13.31
C LEU A 328 1.63 -0.85 12.06
N LYS A 329 0.61 -0.09 11.70
CA LYS A 329 0.60 0.78 10.50
C LYS A 329 1.29 2.14 10.79
N GLU A 330 1.03 3.13 9.97
CA GLU A 330 1.55 4.49 10.13
C GLU A 330 1.23 5.08 11.52
N SER A 331 0.02 4.81 11.99
CA SER A 331 -0.45 5.02 13.36
C SER A 331 -0.99 3.71 13.94
N ASP A 332 -1.40 3.69 15.20
CA ASP A 332 -2.39 2.74 15.66
C ASP A 332 -3.75 3.20 15.12
N ARG A 333 -4.16 2.65 13.97
CA ARG A 333 -5.36 3.10 13.26
C ARG A 333 -6.64 2.87 14.03
N VAL A 334 -6.69 1.82 14.86
CA VAL A 334 -7.88 1.52 15.66
C VAL A 334 -8.04 2.59 16.73
N GLU A 335 -6.99 2.89 17.46
CA GLU A 335 -7.01 3.90 18.51
C GLU A 335 -7.17 5.32 17.93
N ALA A 336 -6.47 5.64 16.84
CA ALA A 336 -6.61 6.94 16.17
C ALA A 336 -8.06 7.19 15.76
N MET A 337 -8.69 6.24 15.05
CA MET A 337 -10.09 6.40 14.63
C MET A 337 -11.03 6.48 15.83
N ARG A 338 -10.82 5.68 16.88
CA ARG A 338 -11.62 5.75 18.12
C ARG A 338 -11.56 7.13 18.76
N MET A 339 -10.34 7.72 18.89
CA MET A 339 -10.14 9.05 19.48
C MET A 339 -10.80 10.14 18.64
N GLU A 340 -10.61 10.09 17.31
CA GLU A 340 -11.10 11.15 16.46
C GLU A 340 -12.63 11.10 16.28
N LEU A 341 -13.21 9.93 16.16
CA LEU A 341 -14.67 9.78 16.04
C LEU A 341 -15.40 10.09 17.35
N ALA A 342 -14.75 10.00 18.51
CA ALA A 342 -15.33 10.47 19.79
C ALA A 342 -15.55 12.00 19.83
N LYS A 343 -14.98 12.76 18.90
CA LYS A 343 -15.17 14.22 18.76
C LYS A 343 -16.44 14.58 17.96
N LEU A 344 -17.11 13.61 17.35
CA LEU A 344 -18.33 13.86 16.60
C LEU A 344 -19.39 14.48 17.48
N GLY A 345 -20.02 15.55 16.98
CA GLY A 345 -20.96 16.40 17.76
C GLY A 345 -20.34 17.69 18.30
N ASN A 346 -19.02 17.80 18.40
CA ASN A 346 -18.31 19.02 18.76
C ASN A 346 -17.96 19.81 17.49
N VAL A 347 -18.80 20.73 17.08
CA VAL A 347 -18.62 21.51 15.84
C VAL A 347 -17.95 22.86 16.16
N PRO A 348 -16.93 23.32 15.42
CA PRO A 348 -16.31 22.69 14.24
C PRO A 348 -15.43 21.48 14.61
N LEU A 349 -15.40 20.48 13.71
CA LEU A 349 -14.58 19.28 13.92
C LEU A 349 -13.08 19.61 13.79
N GLN A 350 -12.30 19.25 14.81
CA GLN A 350 -10.85 19.43 14.83
C GLN A 350 -10.19 18.08 15.04
N PHE A 351 -9.60 17.54 14.00
CA PHE A 351 -9.01 16.22 13.98
C PHE A 351 -7.48 16.28 14.06
N CYS A 352 -6.90 15.30 14.76
CA CYS A 352 -5.49 15.00 14.66
C CYS A 352 -5.23 14.02 13.50
N ALA A 353 -4.22 14.32 12.69
CA ALA A 353 -3.84 13.48 11.57
C ALA A 353 -3.12 12.18 12.00
N HIS A 354 -2.58 12.12 13.21
CA HIS A 354 -1.78 10.98 13.71
C HIS A 354 -0.64 10.56 12.76
N ASN A 355 -0.16 11.47 11.90
CA ASN A 355 0.77 11.19 10.81
C ASN A 355 0.30 10.06 9.86
N ASP A 356 -0.99 9.81 9.78
CA ASP A 356 -1.59 8.76 8.94
C ASP A 356 -2.56 9.36 7.90
N HIS A 357 -2.13 9.31 6.66
CA HIS A 357 -2.90 9.82 5.51
C HIS A 357 -4.30 9.20 5.40
N ARG A 358 -4.47 7.93 5.80
CA ARG A 358 -5.77 7.24 5.73
C ARG A 358 -6.74 7.73 6.79
N VAL A 359 -6.23 8.08 7.96
CA VAL A 359 -7.03 8.72 9.03
C VAL A 359 -7.56 10.06 8.52
N VAL A 360 -6.70 10.92 7.98
CA VAL A 360 -7.09 12.22 7.45
C VAL A 360 -8.13 12.08 6.34
N MET A 361 -7.87 11.25 5.34
CA MET A 361 -8.74 11.12 4.18
C MET A 361 -10.09 10.48 4.52
N ALA A 362 -10.13 9.57 5.49
CA ALA A 362 -11.39 8.96 5.96
C ALA A 362 -12.22 9.88 6.86
N LEU A 363 -11.60 10.80 7.60
CA LEU A 363 -12.34 11.75 8.43
C LEU A 363 -12.83 12.98 7.64
N THR A 364 -12.21 13.27 6.50
CA THR A 364 -12.54 14.44 5.68
C THR A 364 -14.01 14.46 5.22
N PRO A 365 -14.60 13.37 4.72
CA PRO A 365 -16.01 13.36 4.29
C PRO A 365 -17.02 13.69 5.39
N LEU A 366 -16.66 13.53 6.67
CA LEU A 366 -17.54 13.92 7.79
C LEU A 366 -17.89 15.42 7.79
N ALA A 367 -17.09 16.27 7.15
CA ALA A 367 -17.41 17.67 6.93
C ALA A 367 -18.74 17.86 6.16
N MET A 368 -19.18 16.89 5.34
CA MET A 368 -20.48 16.93 4.67
C MET A 368 -21.65 16.86 5.63
N LEU A 369 -21.48 16.21 6.77
CA LEU A 369 -22.53 15.97 7.77
C LEU A 369 -22.50 17.00 8.90
N TYR A 370 -21.29 17.47 9.27
CA TYR A 370 -21.07 18.32 10.44
C TYR A 370 -20.70 19.77 10.07
N GLY A 371 -20.63 20.10 8.77
CA GLY A 371 -20.47 21.47 8.26
C GLY A 371 -19.05 21.96 8.12
N SER A 372 -18.08 21.46 8.89
CA SER A 372 -16.65 21.81 8.71
C SER A 372 -15.74 20.84 9.44
N ALA A 373 -14.53 20.68 8.91
CA ALA A 373 -13.45 19.92 9.55
C ALA A 373 -12.10 20.63 9.35
N SER A 374 -11.16 20.43 10.28
CA SER A 374 -9.77 20.86 10.16
C SER A 374 -8.83 19.77 10.66
N PHE A 375 -7.58 19.83 10.22
CA PHE A 375 -6.54 18.86 10.56
C PHE A 375 -5.25 19.57 10.95
N ASP A 376 -4.52 19.03 11.92
CA ASP A 376 -3.23 19.56 12.38
C ASP A 376 -2.10 19.34 11.36
N CYS A 377 -2.13 18.25 10.56
CA CYS A 377 -1.15 17.91 9.54
C CYS A 377 -1.83 17.43 8.24
N PRO A 378 -2.51 18.32 7.50
CA PRO A 378 -3.29 17.94 6.31
C PRO A 378 -2.42 17.42 5.15
N GLU A 379 -1.13 17.79 5.11
CA GLU A 379 -0.18 17.41 4.06
C GLU A 379 0.16 15.92 4.02
N VAL A 380 -0.14 15.15 5.06
CA VAL A 380 0.16 13.71 5.11
C VAL A 380 -0.54 12.91 3.99
N VAL A 381 -1.59 13.45 3.40
CA VAL A 381 -2.33 12.80 2.30
C VAL A 381 -1.46 12.53 1.06
N VAL A 382 -0.41 13.32 0.84
CA VAL A 382 0.52 13.16 -0.30
C VAL A 382 1.21 11.81 -0.31
N LYS A 383 1.19 11.09 0.82
CA LYS A 383 1.76 9.76 0.96
C LYS A 383 1.14 8.75 -0.01
N SER A 384 -0.14 8.88 -0.33
CA SER A 384 -0.85 7.99 -1.27
C SER A 384 -1.77 8.72 -2.25
N TYR A 385 -2.25 9.95 -1.95
CA TYR A 385 -3.16 10.70 -2.79
C TYR A 385 -2.76 12.19 -2.84
N PRO A 386 -1.73 12.56 -3.63
CA PRO A 386 -1.25 13.94 -3.67
C PRO A 386 -2.28 14.99 -4.11
N GLY A 387 -3.23 14.59 -4.98
CA GLY A 387 -4.31 15.45 -5.47
C GLY A 387 -5.52 15.58 -4.55
N PHE A 388 -5.55 14.90 -3.41
CA PHE A 388 -6.74 14.75 -2.57
C PHE A 388 -7.43 16.09 -2.25
N TRP A 389 -6.69 17.06 -1.70
CA TRP A 389 -7.27 18.35 -1.32
C TRP A 389 -7.82 19.16 -2.48
N LYS A 390 -7.22 19.03 -3.66
CA LYS A 390 -7.74 19.64 -4.89
C LYS A 390 -9.06 18.99 -5.28
N ASP A 391 -9.14 17.68 -5.24
CA ASP A 391 -10.30 16.93 -5.69
C ASP A 391 -11.49 17.09 -4.75
N VAL A 392 -11.25 17.28 -3.43
CA VAL A 392 -12.31 17.53 -2.41
C VAL A 392 -12.47 19.00 -2.05
N SER A 393 -12.00 19.93 -2.89
CA SER A 393 -12.03 21.38 -2.61
C SER A 393 -13.42 21.99 -2.44
N PHE A 394 -14.48 21.26 -2.80
CA PHE A 394 -15.88 21.63 -2.56
C PHE A 394 -16.34 21.36 -1.12
N LEU A 395 -15.58 20.62 -0.33
CA LEU A 395 -15.90 20.38 1.08
C LEU A 395 -15.50 21.56 1.95
N PRO A 396 -16.22 21.85 3.03
CA PRO A 396 -15.92 22.94 3.96
C PRO A 396 -14.76 22.56 4.89
N ILE A 397 -13.54 22.49 4.37
CA ILE A 397 -12.33 22.24 5.12
C ILE A 397 -11.73 23.58 5.55
N MET A 398 -11.44 23.72 6.84
CA MET A 398 -10.74 24.87 7.40
C MET A 398 -9.24 24.56 7.43
N TRP A 399 -8.44 25.50 6.90
CA TRP A 399 -6.97 25.40 6.81
C TRP A 399 -6.29 26.13 7.96
#